data_ffd54b5a9a010e25b5fa3f2a4f1d4abe
#
_entry.id   ffd54b5a9a010e25b5fa3f2a4f1d4abe
#
_cell.length_a   1.000
_cell.length_b   1.000
_cell.length_c   1.000
_cell.angle_alpha   90.00
_cell.angle_beta   90.00
_cell.angle_gamma   90.00
#
_symmetry.space_group_name_H-M   'P 1'
#
loop_
_entity.id
_entity.type
_entity.pdbx_description
1 polymer ?
#
loop_
_entity_poly.entity_id
_entity_poly.type
_entity_poly.pdbx_seq_one_letter_code
_entity_poly.pdbx_strand_id
1 'polypeptide(L)'
;MLKRLSISLAIGAVAALPLRAQNPPASSELQRVERPASSEPQRVERFEVATIKPTPPDFRGRFTRMQGAHQFEARGYTLKFMVASSYGVPLSSISGGPPWIDSERYDITAATPGGGPPTTGQQMEMLRNLLTDRFTLTLHRESRELSAYELVVARGGVRLKGSSAPPKDAPVLVNRIFPGHVHLPGRNVPIAELASVLQRSVLDRYVLNRTGLTGRYDFDLEWTPDDTQFNGQLPPPVAEDPPKPDLFAAVQDQLGLRLVATKAAVDTIVIDGAERP
;
A
#
# COMPACT_ATOMS: atom_id res chain seq x y z
N MET A 1 -9.68 3.03 72.76
CA MET A 1 -8.42 3.04 73.52
C MET A 1 -7.37 3.80 72.74
N LEU A 2 -7.05 4.99 73.24
CA LEU A 2 -5.99 5.88 72.72
C LEU A 2 -4.62 5.29 73.01
N LYS A 3 -3.66 5.37 72.12
CA LYS A 3 -2.25 5.46 72.48
C LYS A 3 -1.55 6.48 71.57
N ARG A 4 -0.91 7.35 72.27
CA ARG A 4 -0.35 8.66 71.95
C ARG A 4 0.96 8.59 71.19
N LEU A 5 1.14 9.69 70.45
CA LEU A 5 2.37 10.29 69.93
C LEU A 5 3.59 10.20 70.86
N SER A 6 4.77 10.15 70.23
CA SER A 6 5.98 10.78 70.76
C SER A 6 6.84 11.35 69.67
N ILE A 7 6.97 12.63 69.59
CA ILE A 7 7.86 13.44 68.79
C ILE A 7 9.20 13.53 69.55
N SER A 8 10.31 13.22 68.93
CA SER A 8 11.65 13.57 69.43
C SER A 8 12.35 14.47 68.45
N LEU A 9 12.53 15.72 68.94
CA LEU A 9 13.33 16.80 68.36
C LEU A 9 14.77 16.60 68.74
N ALA A 10 15.72 16.49 67.79
CA ALA A 10 17.16 16.55 68.08
C ALA A 10 17.78 17.77 67.38
N ILE A 11 18.20 18.74 68.14
CA ILE A 11 19.01 19.90 67.75
C ILE A 11 20.47 19.46 67.75
N GLY A 12 21.21 19.65 66.63
CA GLY A 12 22.65 19.36 66.55
C GLY A 12 23.40 20.34 65.66
N ALA A 13 24.01 21.33 66.37
CA ALA A 13 25.23 22.07 66.08
C ALA A 13 25.75 22.33 64.66
N VAL A 14 25.81 23.62 64.36
CA VAL A 14 26.56 24.24 63.26
C VAL A 14 28.08 24.19 63.61
N ALA A 15 28.86 23.55 62.67
CA ALA A 15 30.33 23.70 62.65
C ALA A 15 30.72 24.35 61.32
N ALA A 16 31.24 25.56 61.43
CA ALA A 16 31.85 26.31 60.34
C ALA A 16 33.25 25.78 60.04
N LEU A 17 33.50 25.46 58.79
CA LEU A 17 34.82 25.18 58.26
C LEU A 17 35.18 26.13 57.10
N PRO A 18 36.48 26.47 56.92
CA PRO A 18 36.89 27.62 56.15
C PRO A 18 36.85 27.45 54.65
N LEU A 19 36.55 28.53 53.97
CA LEU A 19 36.59 28.70 52.50
C LEU A 19 38.02 28.46 52.00
N ARG A 20 38.20 27.39 51.21
CA ARG A 20 39.41 27.16 50.43
C ARG A 20 39.10 27.49 48.99
N ALA A 21 39.71 28.57 48.50
CA ALA A 21 39.67 28.95 47.11
C ALA A 21 40.22 27.79 46.22
N GLN A 22 39.42 27.25 45.33
CA GLN A 22 39.87 26.37 44.27
C GLN A 22 39.71 27.12 42.96
N ASN A 23 40.83 27.20 42.22
CA ASN A 23 40.89 27.72 40.86
C ASN A 23 39.97 26.95 39.93
N PRO A 24 39.34 27.60 38.93
CA PRO A 24 38.59 26.92 37.93
C PRO A 24 39.54 26.16 36.97
N PRO A 25 39.27 24.89 36.59
CA PRO A 25 39.95 24.27 35.49
C PRO A 25 39.46 24.90 34.19
N ALA A 26 40.41 25.45 33.44
CA ALA A 26 40.21 25.77 32.02
C ALA A 26 40.16 24.45 31.24
N SER A 27 39.01 24.14 30.66
CA SER A 27 38.88 23.30 29.50
C SER A 27 37.50 23.54 28.90
N SER A 28 37.44 24.41 27.96
CA SER A 28 36.34 24.57 27.04
C SER A 28 36.24 23.31 26.16
N GLU A 29 35.52 22.30 26.62
CA GLU A 29 35.01 21.30 25.75
C GLU A 29 33.84 21.92 24.95
N LEU A 30 34.20 22.38 23.74
CA LEU A 30 33.22 22.70 22.73
C LEU A 30 32.38 21.43 22.51
N GLN A 31 31.17 21.41 23.07
CA GLN A 31 30.14 20.49 22.66
C GLN A 31 29.98 20.65 21.14
N ARG A 32 30.59 19.73 20.43
CA ARG A 32 30.36 19.52 19.04
C ARG A 32 28.88 19.20 18.86
N VAL A 33 28.09 20.19 18.53
CA VAL A 33 26.71 19.98 18.05
C VAL A 33 26.86 19.11 16.84
N GLU A 34 26.61 17.80 17.00
CA GLU A 34 26.43 16.90 15.88
C GLU A 34 25.29 17.48 15.07
N ARG A 35 25.64 18.05 13.93
CA ARG A 35 24.64 18.34 12.90
C ARG A 35 23.93 17.04 12.61
N PRO A 36 22.57 17.02 12.64
CA PRO A 36 21.85 15.85 12.18
C PRO A 36 22.40 15.51 10.81
N ALA A 37 22.76 14.24 10.62
CA ALA A 37 23.26 13.71 9.39
C ALA A 37 22.44 14.29 8.24
N SER A 38 23.10 14.98 7.33
CA SER A 38 22.55 15.45 6.08
C SER A 38 21.72 14.30 5.50
N SER A 39 20.42 14.54 5.35
CA SER A 39 19.55 13.66 4.57
C SER A 39 20.25 13.42 3.24
N GLU A 40 20.73 12.18 3.04
CA GLU A 40 21.17 11.79 1.70
C GLU A 40 20.06 12.17 0.73
N PRO A 41 20.38 12.77 -0.44
CA PRO A 41 19.36 13.07 -1.42
C PRO A 41 18.64 11.76 -1.71
N GLN A 42 17.31 11.75 -1.50
CA GLN A 42 16.47 10.59 -1.74
C GLN A 42 16.76 10.11 -3.16
N ARG A 43 17.42 8.95 -3.27
CA ARG A 43 17.83 8.39 -4.57
C ARG A 43 16.56 8.10 -5.33
N VAL A 44 16.32 8.87 -6.38
CA VAL A 44 15.13 8.67 -7.23
C VAL A 44 15.24 7.27 -7.84
N GLU A 45 14.30 6.40 -7.47
CA GLU A 45 14.25 5.03 -7.97
C GLU A 45 13.94 5.04 -9.46
N ARG A 46 14.87 4.55 -10.29
CA ARG A 46 14.73 4.45 -11.76
C ARG A 46 15.14 3.07 -12.23
N PHE A 47 14.50 2.60 -13.30
CA PHE A 47 15.01 1.45 -14.04
C PHE A 47 16.35 1.79 -14.69
N GLU A 48 17.29 0.84 -14.72
CA GLU A 48 18.58 1.01 -15.40
C GLU A 48 18.40 1.12 -16.91
N VAL A 49 17.57 0.22 -17.45
CA VAL A 49 17.20 0.16 -18.88
C VAL A 49 15.72 -0.16 -18.97
N ALA A 50 15.03 0.48 -19.87
CA ALA A 50 13.63 0.17 -20.15
C ALA A 50 13.32 0.28 -21.65
N THR A 51 12.52 -0.66 -22.13
CA THR A 51 11.96 -0.68 -23.48
C THR A 51 10.43 -0.63 -23.38
N ILE A 52 9.82 0.24 -24.19
CA ILE A 52 8.37 0.34 -24.33
C ILE A 52 8.03 0.08 -25.80
N LYS A 53 7.06 -0.79 -26.05
CA LYS A 53 6.60 -1.12 -27.42
C LYS A 53 5.08 -1.22 -27.43
N PRO A 54 4.41 -0.90 -28.54
CA PRO A 54 3.01 -1.21 -28.71
C PRO A 54 2.75 -2.73 -28.51
N THR A 55 1.69 -3.05 -27.80
CA THR A 55 1.29 -4.47 -27.63
C THR A 55 0.82 -5.04 -28.97
N PRO A 56 1.26 -6.25 -29.37
CA PRO A 56 0.75 -6.91 -30.57
C PRO A 56 -0.78 -7.03 -30.54
N PRO A 57 -1.48 -6.78 -31.68
CA PRO A 57 -2.94 -6.73 -31.71
C PRO A 57 -3.63 -8.07 -31.42
N ASP A 58 -2.94 -9.17 -31.60
CA ASP A 58 -3.39 -10.54 -31.28
C ASP A 58 -3.23 -10.91 -29.80
N PHE A 59 -2.42 -10.17 -29.04
CA PHE A 59 -2.23 -10.43 -27.63
C PHE A 59 -3.50 -10.10 -26.83
N ARG A 60 -4.00 -11.06 -26.07
CA ARG A 60 -5.16 -10.92 -25.19
C ARG A 60 -4.73 -10.92 -23.72
N GLY A 61 -5.48 -10.17 -22.90
CA GLY A 61 -5.19 -10.04 -21.48
C GLY A 61 -4.13 -9.00 -21.15
N ARG A 62 -3.66 -9.04 -19.91
CA ARG A 62 -2.57 -8.22 -19.37
C ARG A 62 -1.95 -8.93 -18.17
N PHE A 63 -0.67 -8.72 -17.95
CA PHE A 63 0.01 -9.19 -16.74
C PHE A 63 1.21 -8.29 -16.39
N THR A 64 1.57 -8.33 -15.12
CA THR A 64 2.81 -7.76 -14.61
C THR A 64 3.54 -8.85 -13.84
N ARG A 65 4.84 -8.97 -14.05
CA ARG A 65 5.68 -9.93 -13.33
C ARG A 65 7.10 -9.43 -13.15
N MET A 66 7.78 -9.97 -12.14
CA MET A 66 9.25 -9.95 -12.05
C MET A 66 9.79 -11.27 -12.59
N GLN A 67 10.68 -11.22 -13.55
CA GLN A 67 11.48 -12.36 -13.99
C GLN A 67 12.80 -12.38 -13.25
N GLY A 68 12.99 -13.37 -12.37
CA GLY A 68 14.11 -13.36 -11.45
C GLY A 68 14.10 -12.15 -10.53
N ALA A 69 15.31 -11.65 -10.15
CA ALA A 69 15.44 -10.54 -9.21
C ALA A 69 15.39 -9.15 -9.87
N HIS A 70 15.61 -9.05 -11.19
CA HIS A 70 15.96 -7.77 -11.81
C HIS A 70 15.15 -7.40 -13.06
N GLN A 71 14.35 -8.29 -13.62
CA GLN A 71 13.61 -7.99 -14.84
C GLN A 71 12.13 -7.75 -14.53
N PHE A 72 11.70 -6.51 -14.65
CA PHE A 72 10.29 -6.12 -14.62
C PHE A 72 9.67 -6.27 -16.00
N GLU A 73 8.51 -6.88 -16.08
CA GLU A 73 7.73 -7.01 -17.30
C GLU A 73 6.27 -6.64 -17.02
N ALA A 74 5.72 -5.74 -17.84
CA ALA A 74 4.30 -5.43 -17.88
C ALA A 74 3.82 -5.52 -19.33
N ARG A 75 2.77 -6.30 -19.61
CA ARG A 75 2.26 -6.48 -20.96
C ARG A 75 0.78 -6.17 -21.07
N GLY A 76 0.41 -5.54 -22.17
CA GLY A 76 -0.98 -5.31 -22.53
C GLY A 76 -1.66 -4.20 -21.74
N TYR A 77 -0.93 -3.23 -21.23
CA TYR A 77 -1.47 -2.15 -20.42
C TYR A 77 -1.65 -0.84 -21.19
N THR A 78 -2.77 -0.15 -20.97
CA THR A 78 -2.95 1.23 -21.40
C THR A 78 -2.18 2.17 -20.47
N LEU A 79 -1.83 3.38 -20.95
CA LEU A 79 -1.14 4.36 -20.11
C LEU A 79 -1.96 4.69 -18.85
N LYS A 80 -3.25 4.92 -19.00
CA LYS A 80 -4.15 5.20 -17.86
C LYS A 80 -4.12 4.09 -16.82
N PHE A 81 -4.10 2.83 -17.23
CA PHE A 81 -4.01 1.70 -16.30
C PHE A 81 -2.65 1.63 -15.61
N MET A 82 -1.56 1.94 -16.31
CA MET A 82 -0.22 2.01 -15.71
C MET A 82 -0.13 3.13 -14.66
N VAL A 83 -0.74 4.29 -14.94
CA VAL A 83 -0.88 5.38 -13.96
C VAL A 83 -1.67 4.91 -12.74
N ALA A 84 -2.87 4.32 -12.94
CA ALA A 84 -3.69 3.80 -11.85
C ALA A 84 -2.90 2.84 -10.94
N SER A 85 -2.19 1.88 -11.55
CA SER A 85 -1.38 0.89 -10.84
C SER A 85 -0.23 1.52 -10.08
N SER A 86 0.52 2.43 -10.71
CA SER A 86 1.71 3.03 -10.11
C SER A 86 1.40 3.99 -8.96
N TYR A 87 0.24 4.62 -8.99
CA TYR A 87 -0.25 5.51 -7.92
C TYR A 87 -1.16 4.81 -6.90
N GLY A 88 -1.53 3.55 -7.15
CA GLY A 88 -2.37 2.76 -6.24
C GLY A 88 -3.80 3.27 -6.12
N VAL A 89 -4.33 3.89 -7.17
CA VAL A 89 -5.68 4.44 -7.22
C VAL A 89 -6.59 3.62 -8.14
N PRO A 90 -7.92 3.63 -7.94
CA PRO A 90 -8.85 3.03 -8.90
C PRO A 90 -8.75 3.67 -10.28
N LEU A 91 -8.95 2.90 -11.34
CA LEU A 91 -8.94 3.40 -12.71
C LEU A 91 -10.00 4.48 -12.94
N SER A 92 -11.16 4.32 -12.32
CA SER A 92 -12.28 5.27 -12.33
C SER A 92 -11.96 6.64 -11.71
N SER A 93 -10.89 6.75 -10.91
CA SER A 93 -10.44 8.01 -10.30
C SER A 93 -9.43 8.79 -11.14
N ILE A 94 -9.16 8.33 -12.37
CA ILE A 94 -8.26 9.03 -13.30
C ILE A 94 -9.09 9.70 -14.39
N SER A 95 -8.86 10.98 -14.60
CA SER A 95 -9.48 11.79 -15.63
C SER A 95 -8.46 12.58 -16.45
N GLY A 96 -8.90 13.22 -17.53
CA GLY A 96 -8.04 14.03 -18.41
C GLY A 96 -7.18 13.21 -19.36
N GLY A 97 -6.23 13.87 -20.01
CA GLY A 97 -5.34 13.30 -21.00
C GLY A 97 -5.96 13.07 -22.38
N PRO A 98 -5.12 12.75 -23.38
CA PRO A 98 -5.59 12.50 -24.74
C PRO A 98 -6.32 11.12 -24.84
N PRO A 99 -7.26 10.96 -25.79
CA PRO A 99 -8.10 9.75 -25.87
C PRO A 99 -7.34 8.42 -26.00
N TRP A 100 -6.16 8.41 -26.61
CA TRP A 100 -5.38 7.19 -26.83
C TRP A 100 -4.88 6.53 -25.53
N ILE A 101 -4.81 7.27 -24.41
CA ILE A 101 -4.34 6.72 -23.13
C ILE A 101 -5.26 5.62 -22.58
N ASP A 102 -6.52 5.57 -23.02
CA ASP A 102 -7.51 4.58 -22.62
C ASP A 102 -7.53 3.34 -23.56
N SER A 103 -7.00 3.45 -24.78
CA SER A 103 -7.15 2.43 -25.81
C SER A 103 -5.86 1.82 -26.30
N GLU A 104 -4.79 2.59 -26.45
CA GLU A 104 -3.51 2.09 -26.92
C GLU A 104 -2.78 1.33 -25.82
N ARG A 105 -2.34 0.13 -26.17
CA ARG A 105 -1.73 -0.80 -25.21
C ARG A 105 -0.24 -0.93 -25.47
N TYR A 106 0.53 -0.99 -24.37
CA TYR A 106 1.98 -1.06 -24.42
C TYR A 106 2.51 -2.22 -23.60
N ASP A 107 3.65 -2.75 -24.04
CA ASP A 107 4.48 -3.71 -23.32
C ASP A 107 5.73 -3.01 -22.84
N ILE A 108 6.05 -3.18 -21.55
CA ILE A 108 7.25 -2.66 -20.89
C ILE A 108 8.13 -3.82 -20.47
N THR A 109 9.41 -3.76 -20.82
CA THR A 109 10.45 -4.61 -20.26
C THR A 109 11.54 -3.72 -19.68
N ALA A 110 11.88 -3.89 -18.42
CA ALA A 110 12.82 -3.01 -17.74
C ALA A 110 13.72 -3.76 -16.77
N ALA A 111 14.96 -3.31 -16.62
CA ALA A 111 15.90 -3.81 -15.63
C ALA A 111 15.87 -2.96 -14.38
N THR A 112 15.75 -3.59 -13.20
CA THR A 112 15.79 -2.91 -11.91
C THR A 112 17.22 -2.81 -11.41
N PRO A 113 17.61 -1.70 -10.76
CA PRO A 113 18.94 -1.53 -10.20
C PRO A 113 19.14 -2.40 -8.96
N GLY A 114 20.42 -2.69 -8.64
CA GLY A 114 20.82 -3.28 -7.38
C GLY A 114 20.96 -4.79 -7.37
N GLY A 115 21.29 -5.34 -6.19
CA GLY A 115 21.66 -6.74 -5.98
C GLY A 115 20.52 -7.67 -5.58
N GLY A 116 19.27 -7.23 -5.57
CA GLY A 116 18.10 -8.02 -5.15
C GLY A 116 16.79 -7.52 -5.73
N PRO A 117 15.68 -8.27 -5.54
CA PRO A 117 14.38 -7.87 -6.04
C PRO A 117 13.90 -6.58 -5.32
N PRO A 118 13.44 -5.58 -6.07
CA PRO A 118 12.90 -4.36 -5.47
C PRO A 118 11.59 -4.64 -4.73
N THR A 119 11.30 -3.84 -3.72
CA THR A 119 9.98 -3.84 -3.08
C THR A 119 8.91 -3.36 -4.06
N THR A 120 7.64 -3.69 -3.80
CA THR A 120 6.51 -3.20 -4.61
C THR A 120 6.49 -1.67 -4.67
N GLY A 121 6.79 -0.98 -3.57
CA GLY A 121 6.87 0.48 -3.52
C GLY A 121 7.93 1.04 -4.47
N GLN A 122 9.13 0.48 -4.46
CA GLN A 122 10.22 0.84 -5.38
C GLN A 122 9.86 0.57 -6.84
N GLN A 123 9.23 -0.58 -7.14
CA GLN A 123 8.75 -0.88 -8.50
C GLN A 123 7.75 0.15 -9.00
N MET A 124 6.80 0.55 -8.16
CA MET A 124 5.79 1.56 -8.51
C MET A 124 6.42 2.94 -8.69
N GLU A 125 7.43 3.29 -7.90
CA GLU A 125 8.17 4.54 -8.07
C GLU A 125 8.98 4.55 -9.38
N MET A 126 9.72 3.48 -9.66
CA MET A 126 10.42 3.32 -10.94
C MET A 126 9.46 3.41 -12.13
N LEU A 127 8.27 2.81 -12.02
CA LEU A 127 7.25 2.88 -13.06
C LEU A 127 6.75 4.33 -13.25
N ARG A 128 6.43 5.06 -12.18
CA ARG A 128 6.03 6.48 -12.28
C ARG A 128 7.08 7.31 -13.01
N ASN A 129 8.35 7.16 -12.65
CA ASN A 129 9.44 7.87 -13.27
C ASN A 129 9.58 7.51 -14.76
N LEU A 130 9.45 6.22 -15.11
CA LEU A 130 9.46 5.76 -16.49
C LEU A 130 8.32 6.37 -17.32
N LEU A 131 7.11 6.42 -16.75
CA LEU A 131 5.94 7.01 -17.43
C LEU A 131 6.14 8.52 -17.66
N THR A 132 6.67 9.23 -16.66
CA THR A 132 6.99 10.64 -16.79
C THR A 132 8.03 10.88 -17.88
N ASP A 133 9.11 10.10 -17.91
CA ASP A 133 10.21 10.29 -18.85
C ASP A 133 9.85 9.90 -20.30
N ARG A 134 9.08 8.82 -20.49
CA ARG A 134 8.84 8.22 -21.80
C ARG A 134 7.54 8.66 -22.46
N PHE A 135 6.55 9.03 -21.67
CA PHE A 135 5.27 9.52 -22.17
C PHE A 135 5.12 11.04 -21.98
N THR A 136 6.17 11.74 -21.54
CA THR A 136 6.10 13.17 -21.18
C THR A 136 4.88 13.44 -20.28
N LEU A 137 4.62 12.48 -19.36
CA LEU A 137 3.41 12.47 -18.55
C LEU A 137 3.43 13.60 -17.53
N THR A 138 2.44 14.49 -17.62
CA THR A 138 2.15 15.51 -16.62
C THR A 138 0.80 15.25 -15.99
N LEU A 139 0.72 15.39 -14.67
CA LEU A 139 -0.51 15.16 -13.93
C LEU A 139 -0.51 15.96 -12.63
N HIS A 140 -1.70 16.17 -12.07
CA HIS A 140 -1.88 16.70 -10.73
C HIS A 140 -2.91 15.91 -9.94
N ARG A 141 -2.98 16.17 -8.64
CA ARG A 141 -3.97 15.56 -7.75
C ARG A 141 -5.06 16.54 -7.42
N GLU A 142 -6.28 16.06 -7.37
CA GLU A 142 -7.45 16.79 -6.88
C GLU A 142 -8.18 15.97 -5.83
N SER A 143 -8.78 16.63 -4.86
CA SER A 143 -9.72 15.98 -3.95
C SER A 143 -11.11 16.03 -4.52
N ARG A 144 -11.76 14.88 -4.73
CA ARG A 144 -13.14 14.77 -5.22
C ARG A 144 -13.96 13.84 -4.35
N GLU A 145 -15.24 14.14 -4.20
CA GLU A 145 -16.18 13.23 -3.56
C GLU A 145 -16.57 12.13 -4.56
N LEU A 146 -16.15 10.90 -4.28
CA LEU A 146 -16.46 9.73 -5.10
C LEU A 146 -17.15 8.64 -4.29
N SER A 147 -17.85 7.75 -5.03
CA SER A 147 -18.36 6.51 -4.44
C SER A 147 -17.21 5.62 -3.99
N ALA A 148 -17.28 5.15 -2.76
CA ALA A 148 -16.27 4.34 -2.11
C ALA A 148 -16.93 3.23 -1.27
N TYR A 149 -16.13 2.35 -0.74
CA TYR A 149 -16.52 1.43 0.32
C TYR A 149 -15.72 1.71 1.59
N GLU A 150 -16.38 1.63 2.73
CA GLU A 150 -15.70 1.48 4.02
C GLU A 150 -15.61 0.00 4.38
N LEU A 151 -14.38 -0.48 4.64
CA LEU A 151 -14.15 -1.79 5.22
C LEU A 151 -14.20 -1.65 6.73
N VAL A 152 -15.22 -2.24 7.36
CA VAL A 152 -15.47 -2.17 8.80
C VAL A 152 -15.56 -3.56 9.42
N VAL A 153 -15.48 -3.67 10.73
CA VAL A 153 -15.75 -4.94 11.43
C VAL A 153 -17.26 -5.20 11.41
N ALA A 154 -17.66 -6.40 11.01
CA ALA A 154 -19.06 -6.83 11.00
C ALA A 154 -19.61 -6.98 12.44
N ARG A 155 -20.95 -6.93 12.61
CA ARG A 155 -21.58 -7.07 13.93
C ARG A 155 -21.20 -8.36 14.66
N GLY A 156 -20.93 -9.45 13.94
CA GLY A 156 -20.49 -10.73 14.48
C GLY A 156 -19.04 -10.78 14.94
N GLY A 157 -18.29 -9.69 14.81
CA GLY A 157 -16.88 -9.62 15.16
C GLY A 157 -15.96 -10.21 14.09
N VAL A 158 -14.64 -10.06 14.33
CA VAL A 158 -13.57 -10.50 13.44
C VAL A 158 -13.48 -12.02 13.43
N ARG A 159 -13.33 -12.62 12.24
CA ARG A 159 -13.11 -14.07 12.04
C ARG A 159 -11.72 -14.38 11.48
N LEU A 160 -10.88 -13.35 11.34
CA LEU A 160 -9.50 -13.47 10.89
C LEU A 160 -8.64 -14.16 11.95
N LYS A 161 -7.71 -14.99 11.51
CA LYS A 161 -6.70 -15.60 12.37
C LYS A 161 -5.46 -14.71 12.42
N GLY A 162 -4.99 -14.36 13.62
CA GLY A 162 -3.70 -13.67 13.77
C GLY A 162 -2.57 -14.49 13.15
N SER A 163 -1.72 -13.85 12.36
CA SER A 163 -0.57 -14.53 11.77
C SER A 163 0.51 -14.82 12.80
N SER A 164 1.11 -16.00 12.69
CA SER A 164 2.28 -16.38 13.49
C SER A 164 3.61 -16.07 12.79
N ALA A 165 3.56 -15.61 11.55
CA ALA A 165 4.76 -15.22 10.81
C ALA A 165 5.38 -13.95 11.40
N PRO A 166 6.73 -13.80 11.36
CA PRO A 166 7.39 -12.58 11.80
C PRO A 166 6.84 -11.34 11.06
N PRO A 167 6.61 -10.20 11.74
CA PRO A 167 6.09 -8.99 11.11
C PRO A 167 6.96 -8.43 9.97
N LYS A 168 8.26 -8.76 9.99
CA LYS A 168 9.23 -8.37 8.93
C LYS A 168 9.07 -9.16 7.62
N ASP A 169 8.42 -10.32 7.68
CA ASP A 169 8.22 -11.14 6.50
C ASP A 169 7.18 -10.48 5.59
N ALA A 170 7.44 -10.53 4.30
CA ALA A 170 6.55 -9.92 3.32
C ALA A 170 5.16 -10.57 3.35
N PRO A 171 4.07 -9.79 3.25
CA PRO A 171 2.75 -10.36 3.13
C PRO A 171 2.59 -11.09 1.79
N VAL A 172 1.83 -12.19 1.80
CA VAL A 172 1.41 -12.87 0.58
C VAL A 172 -0.08 -12.67 0.42
N LEU A 173 -0.47 -12.02 -0.68
CA LEU A 173 -1.86 -11.74 -1.02
C LEU A 173 -2.00 -11.69 -2.54
N VAL A 174 -2.46 -12.78 -3.16
CA VAL A 174 -2.52 -12.90 -4.61
C VAL A 174 -3.86 -13.49 -5.04
N ASN A 175 -4.61 -12.76 -5.88
CA ASN A 175 -5.82 -13.28 -6.50
C ASN A 175 -5.51 -14.50 -7.39
N ARG A 176 -6.21 -15.59 -7.14
CA ARG A 176 -6.23 -16.78 -7.99
C ARG A 176 -7.61 -16.89 -8.60
N ILE A 177 -7.70 -16.68 -9.91
CA ILE A 177 -8.95 -16.70 -10.64
C ILE A 177 -9.15 -18.09 -11.24
N PHE A 178 -10.23 -18.73 -10.89
CA PHE A 178 -10.68 -20.02 -11.39
C PHE A 178 -11.96 -19.84 -12.22
N PRO A 179 -12.31 -20.79 -13.09
CA PRO A 179 -13.63 -20.81 -13.70
C PRO A 179 -14.72 -20.91 -12.62
N GLY A 180 -15.53 -19.86 -12.42
CA GLY A 180 -16.63 -19.84 -11.46
C GLY A 180 -16.34 -19.19 -10.11
N HIS A 181 -15.09 -19.12 -9.66
CA HIS A 181 -14.78 -18.46 -8.39
C HIS A 181 -13.40 -17.78 -8.37
N VAL A 182 -13.22 -16.91 -7.39
CA VAL A 182 -11.93 -16.32 -7.04
C VAL A 182 -11.51 -16.79 -5.66
N HIS A 183 -10.24 -17.14 -5.52
CA HIS A 183 -9.61 -17.45 -4.24
C HIS A 183 -8.50 -16.45 -3.96
N LEU A 184 -8.60 -15.74 -2.84
CA LEU A 184 -7.63 -14.76 -2.35
C LEU A 184 -7.06 -15.26 -1.02
N PRO A 185 -6.00 -16.10 -1.05
CA PRO A 185 -5.28 -16.48 0.16
C PRO A 185 -4.47 -15.31 0.68
N GLY A 186 -4.62 -15.00 1.96
CA GLY A 186 -3.81 -14.03 2.69
C GLY A 186 -2.92 -14.73 3.72
N ARG A 187 -1.63 -14.39 3.74
CA ARG A 187 -0.68 -14.83 4.77
C ARG A 187 0.14 -13.64 5.23
N ASN A 188 0.19 -13.41 6.53
CA ASN A 188 0.89 -12.28 7.16
C ASN A 188 0.40 -10.91 6.65
N VAL A 189 -0.90 -10.75 6.39
CA VAL A 189 -1.48 -9.60 5.70
C VAL A 189 -2.00 -8.57 6.69
N PRO A 190 -1.54 -7.30 6.64
CA PRO A 190 -2.20 -6.19 7.31
C PRO A 190 -3.52 -5.85 6.59
N ILE A 191 -4.54 -5.43 7.33
CA ILE A 191 -5.87 -5.13 6.73
C ILE A 191 -5.79 -3.99 5.70
N ALA A 192 -4.86 -3.05 5.86
CA ALA A 192 -4.62 -2.01 4.87
C ALA A 192 -4.24 -2.59 3.48
N GLU A 193 -3.47 -3.69 3.45
CA GLU A 193 -3.11 -4.35 2.19
C GLU A 193 -4.30 -5.11 1.57
N LEU A 194 -5.15 -5.75 2.39
CA LEU A 194 -6.41 -6.32 1.91
C LEU A 194 -7.29 -5.24 1.28
N ALA A 195 -7.50 -4.10 1.97
CA ALA A 195 -8.27 -2.98 1.44
C ALA A 195 -7.68 -2.48 0.11
N SER A 196 -6.36 -2.36 0.03
CA SER A 196 -5.64 -1.95 -1.19
C SER A 196 -5.85 -2.93 -2.36
N VAL A 197 -5.80 -4.25 -2.10
CA VAL A 197 -6.05 -5.27 -3.15
C VAL A 197 -7.50 -5.25 -3.61
N LEU A 198 -8.45 -5.14 -2.68
CA LEU A 198 -9.87 -5.01 -3.03
C LEU A 198 -10.11 -3.76 -3.88
N GLN A 199 -9.49 -2.62 -3.53
CA GLN A 199 -9.60 -1.37 -4.26
C GLN A 199 -9.06 -1.45 -5.69
N ARG A 200 -7.80 -1.85 -5.86
CA ARG A 200 -7.09 -1.73 -7.14
C ARG A 200 -7.30 -2.90 -8.09
N SER A 201 -7.61 -4.08 -7.56
CA SER A 201 -7.65 -5.31 -8.36
C SER A 201 -9.06 -5.87 -8.51
N VAL A 202 -9.95 -5.64 -7.55
CA VAL A 202 -11.27 -6.28 -7.53
C VAL A 202 -12.39 -5.30 -7.87
N LEU A 203 -12.50 -4.18 -7.12
CA LEU A 203 -13.71 -3.35 -7.12
C LEU A 203 -13.63 -2.08 -7.98
N ASP A 204 -12.45 -1.68 -8.45
CA ASP A 204 -12.23 -0.38 -9.10
C ASP A 204 -12.89 0.82 -8.38
N ARG A 205 -12.88 0.77 -7.04
CA ARG A 205 -13.42 1.81 -6.15
C ARG A 205 -12.54 1.93 -4.92
N TYR A 206 -12.49 3.12 -4.32
CA TYR A 206 -11.79 3.31 -3.06
C TYR A 206 -12.36 2.40 -1.97
N VAL A 207 -11.46 1.77 -1.23
CA VAL A 207 -11.77 0.94 -0.06
C VAL A 207 -11.06 1.52 1.14
N LEU A 208 -11.80 2.26 1.96
CA LEU A 208 -11.29 2.94 3.15
C LEU A 208 -11.25 1.95 4.31
N ASN A 209 -10.07 1.64 4.82
CA ASN A 209 -9.95 0.81 6.02
C ASN A 209 -10.41 1.59 7.26
N ARG A 210 -11.57 1.22 7.80
CA ARG A 210 -12.17 1.74 9.03
C ARG A 210 -12.33 0.66 10.11
N THR A 211 -11.59 -0.44 9.98
CA THR A 211 -11.69 -1.58 10.92
C THR A 211 -11.05 -1.31 12.28
N GLY A 212 -10.06 -0.41 12.35
CA GLY A 212 -9.23 -0.21 13.54
C GLY A 212 -8.26 -1.37 13.82
N LEU A 213 -8.18 -2.37 12.96
CA LEU A 213 -7.32 -3.54 13.13
C LEU A 213 -5.89 -3.21 12.71
N THR A 214 -4.94 -3.36 13.63
CA THR A 214 -3.51 -3.07 13.43
C THR A 214 -2.66 -4.34 13.27
N GLY A 215 -3.24 -5.53 13.48
CA GLY A 215 -2.56 -6.80 13.37
C GLY A 215 -2.27 -7.26 11.94
N ARG A 216 -1.59 -8.39 11.85
CA ARG A 216 -1.38 -9.14 10.61
C ARG A 216 -2.13 -10.46 10.69
N TYR A 217 -2.74 -10.89 9.60
CA TYR A 217 -3.72 -11.96 9.60
C TYR A 217 -3.44 -12.97 8.50
N ASP A 218 -3.82 -14.22 8.79
CA ASP A 218 -3.91 -15.31 7.84
C ASP A 218 -5.39 -15.60 7.57
N PHE A 219 -5.75 -15.72 6.30
CA PHE A 219 -7.11 -16.01 5.87
C PHE A 219 -7.14 -16.64 4.47
N ASP A 220 -8.29 -17.20 4.15
CA ASP A 220 -8.64 -17.62 2.81
C ASP A 220 -10.01 -17.00 2.51
N LEU A 221 -10.10 -16.22 1.43
CA LEU A 221 -11.33 -15.57 0.98
C LEU A 221 -11.71 -16.12 -0.39
N GLU A 222 -12.90 -16.71 -0.49
CA GLU A 222 -13.42 -17.30 -1.72
C GLU A 222 -14.80 -16.76 -2.04
N TRP A 223 -15.01 -16.35 -3.29
CA TRP A 223 -16.30 -15.82 -3.74
C TRP A 223 -16.55 -16.08 -5.22
N THR A 224 -17.84 -16.05 -5.61
CA THR A 224 -18.23 -15.97 -7.03
C THR A 224 -18.21 -14.51 -7.46
N PRO A 225 -17.36 -14.13 -8.43
CA PRO A 225 -17.28 -12.75 -8.90
C PRO A 225 -18.45 -12.39 -9.80
N ASP A 226 -18.82 -11.12 -9.82
CA ASP A 226 -19.74 -10.53 -10.79
C ASP A 226 -19.01 -9.79 -11.91
N ASP A 227 -19.74 -9.34 -12.92
CA ASP A 227 -19.23 -8.65 -14.10
C ASP A 227 -18.68 -7.24 -13.85
N THR A 228 -18.93 -6.67 -12.67
CA THR A 228 -18.40 -5.35 -12.26
C THR A 228 -16.99 -5.44 -11.68
N GLN A 229 -16.55 -6.64 -11.33
CA GLN A 229 -15.25 -6.90 -10.70
C GLN A 229 -14.15 -7.11 -11.73
N PHE A 230 -12.90 -6.90 -11.32
CA PHE A 230 -11.70 -7.04 -12.16
C PHE A 230 -11.75 -6.25 -13.48
N ASN A 231 -12.48 -5.13 -13.47
CA ASN A 231 -12.76 -4.30 -14.67
C ASN A 231 -13.41 -5.12 -15.82
N GLY A 232 -14.29 -6.04 -15.48
CA GLY A 232 -15.00 -6.90 -16.46
C GLY A 232 -14.11 -7.89 -17.21
N GLN A 233 -12.91 -8.20 -16.69
CA GLN A 233 -11.93 -9.07 -17.37
C GLN A 233 -11.85 -10.47 -16.75
N LEU A 234 -12.97 -11.00 -16.37
CA LEU A 234 -13.07 -12.36 -15.88
C LEU A 234 -13.33 -13.35 -17.01
N PRO A 235 -12.86 -14.61 -16.89
CA PRO A 235 -13.33 -15.66 -17.77
C PRO A 235 -14.85 -15.82 -17.61
N PRO A 236 -15.55 -16.34 -18.64
CA PRO A 236 -16.97 -16.63 -18.52
C PRO A 236 -17.27 -17.44 -17.27
N PRO A 237 -18.33 -17.10 -16.51
CA PRO A 237 -18.68 -17.81 -15.30
C PRO A 237 -19.04 -19.27 -15.63
N VAL A 238 -18.50 -20.18 -14.86
CA VAL A 238 -18.90 -21.60 -14.86
C VAL A 238 -19.66 -21.83 -13.56
N ALA A 239 -20.83 -22.44 -13.66
CA ALA A 239 -21.62 -22.77 -12.47
C ALA A 239 -20.86 -23.78 -11.60
N GLU A 240 -20.69 -23.42 -10.33
CA GLU A 240 -20.20 -24.34 -9.30
C GLU A 240 -21.35 -24.89 -8.47
N ASP A 241 -21.20 -26.10 -7.98
CA ASP A 241 -22.17 -26.75 -7.10
C ASP A 241 -21.45 -27.29 -5.85
N PRO A 242 -21.67 -26.73 -4.67
CA PRO A 242 -22.49 -25.54 -4.39
C PRO A 242 -21.76 -24.22 -4.82
N PRO A 243 -22.53 -23.19 -5.19
CA PRO A 243 -21.96 -21.89 -5.56
C PRO A 243 -21.31 -21.22 -4.36
N LYS A 244 -20.19 -20.49 -4.58
CA LYS A 244 -19.60 -19.64 -3.55
C LYS A 244 -20.49 -18.41 -3.34
N PRO A 245 -20.43 -17.78 -2.14
CA PRO A 245 -21.13 -16.51 -1.90
C PRO A 245 -20.58 -15.40 -2.81
N ASP A 246 -21.33 -14.30 -2.97
CA ASP A 246 -20.78 -13.09 -3.56
C ASP A 246 -19.69 -12.47 -2.68
N LEU A 247 -18.94 -11.50 -3.21
CA LEU A 247 -17.82 -10.87 -2.49
C LEU A 247 -18.23 -10.26 -1.15
N PHE A 248 -19.39 -9.56 -1.09
CA PHE A 248 -19.82 -8.86 0.12
C PHE A 248 -20.20 -9.85 1.22
N ALA A 249 -20.92 -10.90 0.87
CA ALA A 249 -21.24 -11.99 1.77
C ALA A 249 -19.96 -12.74 2.19
N ALA A 250 -19.07 -13.04 1.26
CA ALA A 250 -17.79 -13.73 1.54
C ALA A 250 -16.93 -12.94 2.54
N VAL A 251 -16.75 -11.64 2.35
CA VAL A 251 -16.01 -10.77 3.27
C VAL A 251 -16.63 -10.79 4.67
N GLN A 252 -17.96 -10.79 4.75
CA GLN A 252 -18.65 -10.85 6.03
C GLN A 252 -18.56 -12.22 6.71
N ASP A 253 -18.83 -13.29 5.98
CA ASP A 253 -18.97 -14.62 6.55
C ASP A 253 -17.61 -15.28 6.83
N GLN A 254 -16.61 -15.02 6.00
CA GLN A 254 -15.31 -15.65 6.12
C GLN A 254 -14.34 -14.82 6.96
N LEU A 255 -14.38 -13.48 6.85
CA LEU A 255 -13.43 -12.60 7.54
C LEU A 255 -14.01 -11.88 8.76
N GLY A 256 -15.35 -11.82 8.89
CA GLY A 256 -16.02 -11.01 9.91
C GLY A 256 -15.85 -9.51 9.68
N LEU A 257 -15.63 -9.11 8.43
CA LEU A 257 -15.54 -7.73 7.98
C LEU A 257 -16.72 -7.40 7.07
N ARG A 258 -16.99 -6.13 6.81
CA ARG A 258 -18.07 -5.72 5.93
C ARG A 258 -17.66 -4.54 5.07
N LEU A 259 -17.99 -4.59 3.79
CA LEU A 259 -17.89 -3.49 2.85
C LEU A 259 -19.20 -2.69 2.89
N VAL A 260 -19.13 -1.41 3.26
CA VAL A 260 -20.28 -0.50 3.36
C VAL A 260 -20.12 0.57 2.29
N ALA A 261 -21.10 0.68 1.40
CA ALA A 261 -21.10 1.72 0.38
C ALA A 261 -21.18 3.10 1.04
N THR A 262 -20.36 4.04 0.58
CA THR A 262 -20.26 5.40 1.07
C THR A 262 -19.87 6.36 -0.04
N LYS A 263 -19.86 7.65 0.26
CA LYS A 263 -19.16 8.67 -0.50
C LYS A 263 -18.05 9.25 0.36
N ALA A 264 -16.91 9.50 -0.23
CA ALA A 264 -15.76 10.06 0.48
C ALA A 264 -14.98 11.04 -0.38
N ALA A 265 -14.42 12.06 0.25
CA ALA A 265 -13.41 12.89 -0.37
C ALA A 265 -12.12 12.05 -0.50
N VAL A 266 -11.68 11.82 -1.72
CA VAL A 266 -10.53 11.00 -2.05
C VAL A 266 -9.63 11.71 -3.06
N ASP A 267 -8.36 11.38 -3.03
CA ASP A 267 -7.40 11.91 -4.00
C ASP A 267 -7.63 11.24 -5.36
N THR A 268 -7.92 12.06 -6.37
CA THR A 268 -8.02 11.65 -7.77
C THR A 268 -6.81 12.17 -8.55
N ILE A 269 -6.56 11.60 -9.71
CA ILE A 269 -5.50 12.03 -10.61
C ILE A 269 -6.12 12.63 -11.87
N VAL A 270 -5.65 13.81 -12.22
CA VAL A 270 -5.95 14.45 -13.50
C VAL A 270 -4.68 14.41 -14.36
N ILE A 271 -4.76 13.78 -15.52
CA ILE A 271 -3.68 13.79 -16.50
C ILE A 271 -3.79 15.09 -17.30
N ASP A 272 -2.80 15.98 -17.16
CA ASP A 272 -2.74 17.26 -17.86
C ASP A 272 -2.25 17.11 -19.29
N GLY A 273 -1.34 16.15 -19.49
CA GLY A 273 -0.78 15.87 -20.80
C GLY A 273 -0.01 14.56 -20.86
N ALA A 274 0.04 13.98 -22.04
CA ALA A 274 0.90 12.82 -22.35
C ALA A 274 1.20 12.76 -23.84
N GLU A 275 2.39 12.27 -24.16
CA GLU A 275 2.84 12.02 -25.54
C GLU A 275 3.12 10.52 -25.74
N ARG A 276 3.02 10.04 -26.97
CA ARG A 276 3.40 8.63 -27.28
C ARG A 276 4.90 8.44 -27.12
N PRO A 277 5.36 7.29 -26.59
CA PRO A 277 6.77 7.03 -26.30
C PRO A 277 7.62 6.81 -27.56
#